data_ceebc1d73f23c1139a1eae5bb37bbae6
#
_entry.id   ceebc1d73f23c1139a1eae5bb37bbae6
#
_cell.length_a   1.000
_cell.length_b   1.000
_cell.length_c   1.000
_cell.angle_alpha   90.00
_cell.angle_beta   90.00
_cell.angle_gamma   90.00
#
_symmetry.space_group_name_H-M   'P 1'
#
loop_
_entity.id
_entity.type
_entity.pdbx_description
1 polymer ?
#
loop_
_entity_poly.entity_id
_entity_poly.type
_entity_poly.pdbx_seq_one_letter_code
_entity_poly.pdbx_strand_id
1 'polypeptide(L)'
;MTAPRQTLNPAMPVLRRPDGTVQLGWDPRRAIGIRPPDGLSVGALADLLRGMQSGVDTESSRSLALAAGLTDVDGWTGLLGALSSAGLLQTAPDAGRRPVSVRIHGSGPLSDLLAGALNCSGTRVRTSRFGHVAVTRAAADLVVLSDFLVADRRLVRDLHRAGVPHLPVRIRDGTGLIGPLVLPGATSCLNCADLHRCDRDASWPVLAAQLEGSVGSADRATVLATAAVALNQVDQVIDAIRGGGGRAEPPPTLDATLEFDIGSRTTVVRRWSRHPLCDWCDRPS
;
A
#
# COMPACT_ATOMS: atom_id res chain seq x y z
N MET A 1 -12.64 2.40 26.32
CA MET A 1 -12.55 2.42 24.86
C MET A 1 -11.94 3.77 24.49
N THR A 2 -10.73 3.76 23.95
CA THR A 2 -10.05 4.99 23.52
C THR A 2 -10.73 5.48 22.23
N ALA A 3 -11.12 6.76 22.18
CA ALA A 3 -11.74 7.33 20.98
C ALA A 3 -10.81 7.21 19.76
N PRO A 4 -11.35 7.01 18.56
CA PRO A 4 -10.53 6.82 17.36
C PRO A 4 -9.71 8.10 17.09
N ARG A 5 -8.43 7.90 16.85
CA ARG A 5 -7.50 9.00 16.59
C ARG A 5 -7.60 9.41 15.12
N GLN A 6 -7.76 10.70 14.88
CA GLN A 6 -7.84 11.27 13.53
C GLN A 6 -6.54 12.01 13.21
N THR A 7 -6.02 11.82 12.01
CA THR A 7 -4.78 12.46 11.55
C THR A 7 -5.04 13.16 10.22
N LEU A 8 -4.86 14.48 10.20
CA LEU A 8 -4.86 15.24 8.95
C LEU A 8 -3.58 14.90 8.17
N ASN A 9 -3.70 14.74 6.85
CA ASN A 9 -2.58 14.40 5.99
C ASN A 9 -1.38 15.35 6.21
N PRO A 10 -0.25 14.88 6.78
CA PRO A 10 0.90 15.74 7.11
C PRO A 10 1.62 16.28 5.86
N ALA A 11 1.41 15.69 4.69
CA ALA A 11 1.97 16.17 3.43
C ALA A 11 1.27 17.45 2.90
N MET A 12 0.12 17.82 3.49
CA MET A 12 -0.63 19.02 3.08
C MET A 12 -0.32 20.19 4.01
N PRO A 13 0.48 21.19 3.59
CA PRO A 13 0.74 22.36 4.42
C PRO A 13 -0.55 23.11 4.74
N VAL A 14 -0.63 23.61 5.97
CA VAL A 14 -1.76 24.42 6.46
C VAL A 14 -1.35 25.89 6.40
N LEU A 15 -1.97 26.66 5.51
CA LEU A 15 -1.60 28.02 5.17
C LEU A 15 -2.75 28.98 5.53
N ARG A 16 -2.42 30.21 5.97
CA ARG A 16 -3.40 31.29 6.20
C ARG A 16 -3.42 32.18 4.96
N ARG A 17 -4.61 32.49 4.48
CA ARG A 17 -4.80 33.40 3.33
C ARG A 17 -5.26 34.79 3.78
N PRO A 18 -4.90 35.85 3.02
CA PRO A 18 -5.35 37.20 3.32
C PRO A 18 -6.87 37.38 3.23
N ASP A 19 -7.57 36.53 2.48
CA ASP A 19 -9.02 36.55 2.32
C ASP A 19 -9.81 35.98 3.50
N GLY A 20 -9.12 35.65 4.60
CA GLY A 20 -9.77 35.12 5.80
C GLY A 20 -10.03 33.61 5.74
N THR A 21 -9.45 32.88 4.81
CA THR A 21 -9.56 31.42 4.71
C THR A 21 -8.28 30.72 5.14
N VAL A 22 -8.39 29.43 5.51
CA VAL A 22 -7.26 28.51 5.68
C VAL A 22 -7.16 27.63 4.44
N GLN A 23 -5.97 27.50 3.89
CA GLN A 23 -5.70 26.67 2.74
C GLN A 23 -4.96 25.40 3.17
N LEU A 24 -5.44 24.23 2.76
CA LEU A 24 -4.73 22.95 2.82
C LEU A 24 -4.09 22.66 1.47
N GLY A 25 -2.79 22.44 1.47
CA GLY A 25 -2.00 22.24 0.26
C GLY A 25 -1.50 23.55 -0.34
N TRP A 26 -0.43 23.48 -1.13
CA TRP A 26 0.15 24.65 -1.79
C TRP A 26 -0.03 24.66 -3.31
N ASP A 27 -0.24 23.50 -3.95
CA ASP A 27 -0.53 23.42 -5.37
C ASP A 27 -1.94 23.99 -5.64
N PRO A 28 -2.09 25.10 -6.40
CA PRO A 28 -3.38 25.74 -6.65
C PRO A 28 -4.42 24.83 -7.31
N ARG A 29 -3.99 23.77 -8.00
CA ARG A 29 -4.88 22.80 -8.67
C ARG A 29 -5.53 21.82 -7.71
N ARG A 30 -4.94 21.64 -6.52
CA ARG A 30 -5.31 20.62 -5.53
C ARG A 30 -5.56 21.19 -4.14
N ALA A 31 -5.22 22.45 -3.93
CA ALA A 31 -5.41 23.13 -2.65
C ALA A 31 -6.89 23.31 -2.34
N ILE A 32 -7.25 23.13 -1.08
CA ILE A 32 -8.62 23.30 -0.55
C ILE A 32 -8.65 24.52 0.35
N GLY A 33 -9.53 25.47 0.03
CA GLY A 33 -9.82 26.62 0.89
C GLY A 33 -10.91 26.30 1.90
N ILE A 34 -10.67 26.61 3.16
CA ILE A 34 -11.59 26.35 4.28
C ILE A 34 -11.93 27.69 4.94
N ARG A 35 -13.20 28.00 5.04
CA ARG A 35 -13.69 29.11 5.89
C ARG A 35 -13.75 28.62 7.34
N PRO A 36 -13.26 29.41 8.30
CA PRO A 36 -13.44 29.07 9.71
C PRO A 36 -14.90 28.92 10.05
N PRO A 37 -15.31 27.87 10.81
CA PRO A 37 -16.61 27.82 11.47
C PRO A 37 -16.77 28.99 12.44
N ASP A 38 -18.01 29.36 12.71
CA ASP A 38 -18.32 30.51 13.58
C ASP A 38 -17.66 30.40 14.97
N GLY A 39 -17.10 31.50 15.39
CA GLY A 39 -16.35 31.63 16.65
C GLY A 39 -14.83 31.34 16.48
N LEU A 40 -14.38 30.67 15.42
CA LEU A 40 -12.96 30.45 15.19
C LEU A 40 -12.32 31.55 14.33
N SER A 41 -11.20 32.06 14.77
CA SER A 41 -10.33 32.88 13.92
C SER A 41 -9.60 32.03 12.91
N VAL A 42 -9.11 32.63 11.79
CA VAL A 42 -8.26 31.96 10.79
C VAL A 42 -7.01 31.36 11.44
N GLY A 43 -6.44 32.07 12.43
CA GLY A 43 -5.30 31.60 13.19
C GLY A 43 -5.61 30.34 13.98
N ALA A 44 -6.68 30.38 14.77
CA ALA A 44 -7.12 29.27 15.59
C ALA A 44 -7.44 28.01 14.75
N LEU A 45 -8.17 28.19 13.64
CA LEU A 45 -8.43 27.07 12.72
C LEU A 45 -7.13 26.47 12.16
N ALA A 46 -6.19 27.31 11.72
CA ALA A 46 -4.92 26.84 11.18
C ALA A 46 -4.11 26.06 12.22
N ASP A 47 -4.10 26.49 13.46
CA ASP A 47 -3.34 25.84 14.53
C ASP A 47 -4.00 24.51 14.98
N LEU A 48 -5.34 24.45 15.00
CA LEU A 48 -6.09 23.21 15.22
C LEU A 48 -5.78 22.18 14.11
N LEU A 49 -5.84 22.58 12.85
CA LEU A 49 -5.55 21.69 11.72
C LEU A 49 -4.09 21.20 11.72
N ARG A 50 -3.11 22.06 12.09
CA ARG A 50 -1.72 21.64 12.29
C ARG A 50 -1.56 20.64 13.44
N GLY A 51 -2.25 20.90 14.56
CA GLY A 51 -2.28 19.96 15.68
C GLY A 51 -2.82 18.59 15.27
N MET A 52 -3.83 18.57 14.40
CA MET A 52 -4.39 17.31 13.87
C MET A 52 -3.42 16.55 12.96
N GLN A 53 -2.38 17.15 12.40
CA GLN A 53 -1.34 16.44 11.64
C GLN A 53 -0.50 15.49 12.50
N SER A 54 -0.43 15.75 13.81
CA SER A 54 0.21 14.84 14.78
C SER A 54 -0.72 13.75 15.31
N GLY A 55 -2.00 13.78 14.91
CA GLY A 55 -3.05 12.87 15.32
C GLY A 55 -3.69 13.27 16.66
N VAL A 56 -4.97 13.49 16.64
CA VAL A 56 -5.81 13.88 17.80
C VAL A 56 -7.05 13.01 17.80
N ASP A 57 -7.52 12.58 18.96
CA ASP A 57 -8.83 11.92 19.04
C ASP A 57 -9.97 12.94 18.83
N THR A 58 -11.12 12.43 18.38
CA THR A 58 -12.27 13.27 17.99
C THR A 58 -12.77 14.15 19.13
N GLU A 59 -12.77 13.64 20.36
CA GLU A 59 -13.24 14.39 21.53
C GLU A 59 -12.26 15.49 21.91
N SER A 60 -10.96 15.19 21.95
CA SER A 60 -9.91 16.20 22.17
C SER A 60 -9.90 17.27 21.07
N SER A 61 -10.09 16.89 19.81
CA SER A 61 -10.22 17.84 18.69
C SER A 61 -11.37 18.82 18.92
N ARG A 62 -12.54 18.32 19.32
CA ARG A 62 -13.71 19.14 19.64
C ARG A 62 -13.46 20.06 20.84
N SER A 63 -12.90 19.52 21.91
CA SER A 63 -12.58 20.27 23.13
C SER A 63 -11.59 21.41 22.87
N LEU A 64 -10.56 21.15 22.05
CA LEU A 64 -9.60 22.18 21.64
C LEU A 64 -10.24 23.26 20.77
N ALA A 65 -11.17 22.90 19.88
CA ALA A 65 -11.88 23.85 19.05
C ALA A 65 -12.81 24.74 19.90
N LEU A 66 -13.52 24.18 20.87
CA LEU A 66 -14.33 24.94 21.82
C LEU A 66 -13.48 25.91 22.68
N ALA A 67 -12.32 25.43 23.17
CA ALA A 67 -11.38 26.28 23.91
C ALA A 67 -10.82 27.42 23.05
N ALA A 68 -10.71 27.22 21.72
CA ALA A 68 -10.27 28.23 20.77
C ALA A 68 -11.38 29.20 20.33
N GLY A 69 -12.61 29.06 20.87
CA GLY A 69 -13.72 29.97 20.63
C GLY A 69 -14.82 29.48 19.70
N LEU A 70 -14.77 28.19 19.27
CA LEU A 70 -15.78 27.59 18.41
C LEU A 70 -17.19 27.75 19.02
N THR A 71 -18.13 28.30 18.24
CA THR A 71 -19.56 28.38 18.60
C THR A 71 -20.42 27.49 17.72
N ASP A 72 -20.01 27.24 16.47
CA ASP A 72 -20.70 26.37 15.52
C ASP A 72 -20.10 24.93 15.55
N VAL A 73 -20.61 24.12 16.48
CA VAL A 73 -20.17 22.72 16.64
C VAL A 73 -20.57 21.84 15.46
N ASP A 74 -21.71 22.11 14.83
CA ASP A 74 -22.18 21.35 13.66
C ASP A 74 -21.34 21.66 12.44
N GLY A 75 -20.99 22.93 12.24
CA GLY A 75 -20.05 23.34 11.22
C GLY A 75 -18.66 22.70 11.38
N TRP A 76 -18.15 22.58 12.62
CA TRP A 76 -16.90 21.84 12.89
C TRP A 76 -17.01 20.37 12.52
N THR A 77 -18.09 19.72 12.93
CA THR A 77 -18.33 18.30 12.63
C THR A 77 -18.46 18.08 11.12
N GLY A 78 -19.18 18.96 10.43
CA GLY A 78 -19.33 18.96 8.98
C GLY A 78 -17.99 19.14 8.26
N LEU A 79 -17.12 20.03 8.76
CA LEU A 79 -15.78 20.24 8.23
C LEU A 79 -14.94 18.96 8.35
N LEU A 80 -14.91 18.32 9.52
CA LEU A 80 -14.16 17.06 9.70
C LEU A 80 -14.70 15.95 8.81
N GLY A 81 -16.02 15.87 8.64
CA GLY A 81 -16.68 14.94 7.72
C GLY A 81 -16.27 15.18 6.27
N ALA A 82 -16.24 16.45 5.82
CA ALA A 82 -15.81 16.83 4.48
C ALA A 82 -14.32 16.49 4.23
N LEU A 83 -13.45 16.77 5.20
CA LEU A 83 -12.03 16.42 5.13
C LEU A 83 -11.81 14.90 5.07
N SER A 84 -12.61 14.14 5.83
CA SER A 84 -12.58 12.67 5.78
C SER A 84 -13.05 12.15 4.42
N SER A 85 -14.14 12.67 3.89
CA SER A 85 -14.68 12.30 2.57
C SER A 85 -13.72 12.65 1.43
N ALA A 86 -12.94 13.71 1.59
CA ALA A 86 -11.88 14.11 0.66
C ALA A 86 -10.59 13.28 0.82
N GLY A 87 -10.53 12.33 1.77
CA GLY A 87 -9.33 11.53 2.05
C GLY A 87 -8.19 12.29 2.71
N LEU A 88 -8.45 13.50 3.21
CA LEU A 88 -7.45 14.34 3.87
C LEU A 88 -7.35 14.08 5.37
N LEU A 89 -8.42 13.61 5.99
CA LEU A 89 -8.47 13.22 7.37
C LEU A 89 -8.59 11.69 7.44
N GLN A 90 -7.60 11.06 8.03
CA GLN A 90 -7.57 9.61 8.23
C GLN A 90 -7.85 9.28 9.68
N THR A 91 -8.67 8.27 9.91
CA THR A 91 -8.88 7.73 11.25
C THR A 91 -7.86 6.63 11.50
N ALA A 92 -7.04 6.81 12.53
CA ALA A 92 -6.07 5.77 12.89
C ALA A 92 -6.83 4.48 13.26
N PRO A 93 -6.34 3.32 12.81
CA PRO A 93 -6.92 2.05 13.23
C PRO A 93 -6.85 1.92 14.75
N ASP A 94 -7.88 1.29 15.29
CA ASP A 94 -8.03 1.06 16.74
C ASP A 94 -6.73 0.46 17.31
N ALA A 95 -6.21 1.05 18.39
CA ALA A 95 -4.97 0.62 19.04
C ALA A 95 -5.02 -0.85 19.58
N GLY A 96 -6.21 -1.45 19.58
CA GLY A 96 -6.43 -2.86 19.93
C GLY A 96 -6.23 -3.85 18.78
N ARG A 97 -6.06 -3.40 17.53
CA ARG A 97 -5.81 -4.32 16.40
C ARG A 97 -4.35 -4.78 16.39
N ARG A 98 -4.15 -6.09 16.16
CA ARG A 98 -2.81 -6.64 16.01
C ARG A 98 -2.07 -5.93 14.86
N PRO A 99 -0.77 -5.67 15.00
CA PRO A 99 0.00 -5.09 13.91
C PRO A 99 -0.03 -6.02 12.68
N VAL A 100 -0.18 -5.43 11.49
CA VAL A 100 -0.09 -6.17 10.22
C VAL A 100 1.29 -6.80 10.10
N SER A 101 1.33 -8.07 9.74
CA SER A 101 2.56 -8.82 9.55
C SER A 101 2.87 -8.99 8.07
N VAL A 102 3.97 -8.38 7.62
CA VAL A 102 4.49 -8.53 6.26
C VAL A 102 5.75 -9.39 6.29
N ARG A 103 5.78 -10.43 5.47
CA ARG A 103 6.98 -11.24 5.25
C ARG A 103 7.60 -10.88 3.91
N ILE A 104 8.87 -10.54 3.91
CA ILE A 104 9.66 -10.35 2.70
C ILE A 104 10.47 -11.63 2.47
N HIS A 105 10.19 -12.30 1.36
CA HIS A 105 10.90 -13.50 0.94
C HIS A 105 11.75 -13.18 -0.28
N GLY A 106 13.05 -13.18 -0.10
CA GLY A 106 14.01 -12.84 -1.13
C GLY A 106 15.40 -12.59 -0.57
N SER A 107 16.35 -12.29 -1.44
CA SER A 107 17.72 -11.96 -1.07
C SER A 107 18.34 -11.06 -2.13
N GLY A 108 18.41 -9.77 -1.86
CA GLY A 108 18.96 -8.78 -2.76
C GLY A 108 18.50 -7.37 -2.42
N PRO A 109 18.81 -6.40 -3.27
CA PRO A 109 18.60 -4.98 -2.97
C PRO A 109 17.14 -4.59 -2.78
N LEU A 110 16.17 -5.25 -3.45
CA LEU A 110 14.75 -4.96 -3.26
C LEU A 110 14.28 -5.43 -1.88
N SER A 111 14.73 -6.62 -1.43
CA SER A 111 14.44 -7.14 -0.09
C SER A 111 14.94 -6.19 0.99
N ASP A 112 16.16 -5.71 0.86
CA ASP A 112 16.80 -4.85 1.85
C ASP A 112 16.10 -3.47 1.94
N LEU A 113 15.79 -2.86 0.79
CA LEU A 113 15.08 -1.58 0.71
C LEU A 113 13.66 -1.67 1.28
N LEU A 114 12.90 -2.71 0.92
CA LEU A 114 11.54 -2.91 1.41
C LEU A 114 11.52 -3.19 2.91
N ALA A 115 12.43 -4.02 3.42
CA ALA A 115 12.54 -4.31 4.84
C ALA A 115 12.89 -3.05 5.63
N GLY A 116 13.85 -2.26 5.17
CA GLY A 116 14.24 -1.00 5.80
C GLY A 116 13.08 -0.01 5.88
N ALA A 117 12.35 0.19 4.77
CA ALA A 117 11.24 1.12 4.71
C ALA A 117 10.06 0.67 5.61
N LEU A 118 9.69 -0.61 5.57
CA LEU A 118 8.55 -1.13 6.33
C LEU A 118 8.78 -1.18 7.84
N ASN A 119 10.02 -1.33 8.29
CA ASN A 119 10.35 -1.28 9.72
C ASN A 119 9.99 0.06 10.38
N CYS A 120 9.92 1.14 9.60
CA CYS A 120 9.52 2.47 10.10
C CYS A 120 8.00 2.68 10.11
N SER A 121 7.19 1.73 9.61
CA SER A 121 5.73 1.92 9.40
C SER A 121 4.84 1.36 10.51
N GLY A 122 5.41 0.87 11.62
CA GLY A 122 4.64 0.17 12.67
C GLY A 122 4.08 -1.19 12.22
N THR A 123 4.62 -1.74 11.14
CA THR A 123 4.29 -3.06 10.60
C THR A 123 5.27 -4.10 11.14
N ARG A 124 4.80 -5.30 11.46
CA ARG A 124 5.68 -6.40 11.85
C ARG A 124 6.33 -6.98 10.61
N VAL A 125 7.61 -6.71 10.40
CA VAL A 125 8.38 -7.22 9.25
C VAL A 125 9.15 -8.47 9.63
N ARG A 126 9.12 -9.48 8.76
CA ARG A 126 9.95 -10.68 8.83
C ARG A 126 10.61 -10.91 7.48
N THR A 127 11.88 -11.27 7.49
CA THR A 127 12.64 -11.61 6.27
C THR A 127 12.90 -13.12 6.21
N SER A 128 12.95 -13.67 5.02
CA SER A 128 13.32 -15.07 4.79
C SER A 128 13.95 -15.25 3.41
N ARG A 129 14.91 -16.18 3.31
CA ARG A 129 15.65 -16.44 2.05
C ARG A 129 15.39 -17.84 1.50
N PHE A 130 14.93 -18.77 2.33
CA PHE A 130 14.75 -20.18 1.97
C PHE A 130 13.29 -20.61 2.13
N GLY A 131 12.81 -21.48 1.23
CA GLY A 131 11.40 -21.88 1.11
C GLY A 131 10.80 -22.72 2.24
N HIS A 132 11.61 -23.26 3.15
CA HIS A 132 11.15 -24.21 4.16
C HIS A 132 10.51 -23.61 5.43
N VAL A 133 10.18 -22.34 5.42
CA VAL A 133 9.48 -21.74 6.58
C VAL A 133 7.98 -21.94 6.41
N ALA A 134 7.34 -22.54 7.43
CA ALA A 134 5.91 -22.79 7.45
C ALA A 134 5.11 -21.56 7.02
N VAL A 135 4.30 -21.73 5.97
CA VAL A 135 3.42 -20.72 5.45
C VAL A 135 2.05 -20.92 6.06
N THR A 136 1.66 -20.03 6.96
CA THR A 136 0.30 -20.02 7.52
C THR A 136 -0.25 -18.59 7.48
N ARG A 137 -1.56 -18.45 7.36
CA ARG A 137 -2.23 -17.15 7.42
C ARG A 137 -2.04 -16.44 8.76
N ALA A 138 -1.73 -17.20 9.82
CA ALA A 138 -1.38 -16.64 11.13
C ALA A 138 0.03 -16.06 11.18
N ALA A 139 0.93 -16.47 10.27
CA ALA A 139 2.33 -16.06 10.26
C ALA A 139 2.57 -14.77 9.44
N ALA A 140 1.76 -14.49 8.41
CA ALA A 140 1.86 -13.29 7.60
C ALA A 140 0.50 -12.93 6.98
N ASP A 141 0.20 -11.63 6.98
CA ASP A 141 -0.97 -11.07 6.30
C ASP A 141 -0.68 -10.83 4.81
N LEU A 142 0.59 -10.58 4.48
CA LEU A 142 1.10 -10.40 3.12
C LEU A 142 2.50 -10.99 3.03
N VAL A 143 2.81 -11.67 1.92
CA VAL A 143 4.18 -12.07 1.56
C VAL A 143 4.61 -11.32 0.31
N VAL A 144 5.73 -10.60 0.39
CA VAL A 144 6.39 -10.00 -0.77
C VAL A 144 7.48 -10.98 -1.25
N LEU A 145 7.35 -11.43 -2.50
CA LEU A 145 8.31 -12.33 -3.16
C LEU A 145 9.28 -11.43 -3.96
N SER A 146 10.41 -11.09 -3.34
CA SER A 146 11.32 -10.06 -3.87
C SER A 146 12.60 -10.64 -4.47
N ASP A 147 13.20 -9.87 -5.38
CA ASP A 147 14.49 -10.09 -6.05
C ASP A 147 14.54 -11.25 -7.06
N PHE A 148 14.10 -12.45 -6.70
CA PHE A 148 14.20 -13.60 -7.56
C PHE A 148 13.39 -13.46 -8.86
N LEU A 149 14.03 -13.76 -10.01
CA LEU A 149 13.40 -13.71 -11.33
C LEU A 149 12.21 -14.67 -11.44
N VAL A 150 12.35 -15.85 -10.85
CA VAL A 150 11.29 -16.85 -10.71
C VAL A 150 11.19 -17.22 -9.25
N ALA A 151 10.00 -17.08 -8.69
CA ALA A 151 9.74 -17.47 -7.31
C ALA A 151 9.69 -19.00 -7.18
N ASP A 152 10.18 -19.52 -6.06
CA ASP A 152 10.11 -20.96 -5.76
C ASP A 152 8.66 -21.45 -5.87
N ARG A 153 8.44 -22.39 -6.79
CA ARG A 153 7.11 -22.92 -7.11
C ARG A 153 6.47 -23.63 -5.90
N ARG A 154 7.25 -24.24 -5.02
CA ARG A 154 6.74 -24.90 -3.82
C ARG A 154 6.20 -23.86 -2.84
N LEU A 155 6.98 -22.83 -2.58
CA LEU A 155 6.57 -21.72 -1.72
C LEU A 155 5.29 -21.03 -2.27
N VAL A 156 5.24 -20.71 -3.55
CA VAL A 156 4.06 -20.08 -4.17
C VAL A 156 2.82 -20.96 -4.04
N ARG A 157 2.96 -22.28 -4.23
CA ARG A 157 1.86 -23.24 -4.04
C ARG A 157 1.39 -23.26 -2.57
N ASP A 158 2.32 -23.26 -1.63
CA ASP A 158 2.00 -23.28 -0.21
C ASP A 158 1.32 -21.98 0.24
N LEU A 159 1.77 -20.82 -0.26
CA LEU A 159 1.11 -19.52 -0.07
C LEU A 159 -0.33 -19.56 -0.59
N HIS A 160 -0.51 -20.07 -1.80
CA HIS A 160 -1.83 -20.18 -2.42
C HIS A 160 -2.76 -21.10 -1.62
N ARG A 161 -2.30 -22.28 -1.22
CA ARG A 161 -3.07 -23.23 -0.41
C ARG A 161 -3.42 -22.70 0.97
N ALA A 162 -2.51 -21.95 1.58
CA ALA A 162 -2.73 -21.34 2.89
C ALA A 162 -3.61 -20.07 2.82
N GLY A 163 -4.05 -19.65 1.63
CA GLY A 163 -4.85 -18.44 1.44
C GLY A 163 -4.09 -17.15 1.75
N VAL A 164 -2.73 -17.15 1.70
CA VAL A 164 -1.90 -15.99 2.04
C VAL A 164 -1.73 -15.08 0.85
N PRO A 165 -2.15 -13.80 0.91
CA PRO A 165 -1.88 -12.80 -0.10
C PRO A 165 -0.39 -12.68 -0.39
N HIS A 166 -0.01 -12.54 -1.67
CA HIS A 166 1.39 -12.40 -2.03
C HIS A 166 1.60 -11.53 -3.27
N LEU A 167 2.74 -10.80 -3.25
CA LEU A 167 3.10 -9.81 -4.26
C LEU A 167 4.53 -10.07 -4.76
N PRO A 168 4.75 -10.51 -6.00
CA PRO A 168 6.08 -10.55 -6.59
C PRO A 168 6.62 -9.14 -6.88
N VAL A 169 7.90 -8.92 -6.56
CA VAL A 169 8.64 -7.69 -6.85
C VAL A 169 10.02 -8.06 -7.33
N ARG A 170 10.35 -7.80 -8.58
CA ARG A 170 11.61 -8.22 -9.19
C ARG A 170 12.05 -7.29 -10.29
N ILE A 171 13.29 -7.46 -10.72
CA ILE A 171 13.84 -6.79 -11.91
C ILE A 171 14.05 -7.84 -12.99
N ARG A 172 13.59 -7.57 -14.20
CA ARG A 172 13.77 -8.40 -15.37
C ARG A 172 14.30 -7.54 -16.51
N ASP A 173 15.45 -7.91 -17.05
CA ASP A 173 16.04 -7.25 -18.20
C ASP A 173 16.17 -5.72 -18.01
N GLY A 174 16.58 -5.29 -16.82
CA GLY A 174 16.72 -3.87 -16.49
C GLY A 174 15.41 -3.14 -16.16
N THR A 175 14.26 -3.82 -16.22
CA THR A 175 12.92 -3.27 -15.97
C THR A 175 12.38 -3.73 -14.62
N GLY A 176 11.82 -2.83 -13.83
CA GLY A 176 11.14 -3.16 -12.57
C GLY A 176 9.76 -3.79 -12.81
N LEU A 177 9.49 -4.93 -12.17
CA LEU A 177 8.20 -5.61 -12.24
C LEU A 177 7.59 -5.74 -10.85
N ILE A 178 6.39 -5.23 -10.67
CA ILE A 178 5.62 -5.31 -9.43
C ILE A 178 4.28 -5.99 -9.73
N GLY A 179 3.99 -7.08 -9.01
CA GLY A 179 2.76 -7.84 -9.19
C GLY A 179 2.88 -9.06 -10.12
N PRO A 180 1.72 -9.74 -10.34
CA PRO A 180 0.39 -9.39 -9.83
C PRO A 180 0.26 -9.58 -8.32
N LEU A 181 -0.54 -8.72 -7.66
CA LEU A 181 -1.00 -9.00 -6.31
C LEU A 181 -1.99 -10.16 -6.38
N VAL A 182 -1.62 -11.26 -5.75
CA VAL A 182 -2.44 -12.46 -5.69
C VAL A 182 -3.20 -12.51 -4.37
N LEU A 183 -4.51 -12.54 -4.48
CA LEU A 183 -5.43 -12.88 -3.39
C LEU A 183 -5.98 -14.29 -3.70
N PRO A 184 -5.47 -15.35 -3.03
CA PRO A 184 -5.86 -16.71 -3.33
C PRO A 184 -7.37 -16.91 -3.28
N GLY A 185 -7.94 -17.55 -4.31
CA GLY A 185 -9.38 -17.72 -4.47
C GLY A 185 -10.12 -16.53 -5.12
N ALA A 186 -9.57 -15.31 -5.04
CA ALA A 186 -10.21 -14.10 -5.58
C ALA A 186 -9.64 -13.65 -6.93
N THR A 187 -8.32 -13.66 -7.08
CA THR A 187 -7.61 -13.19 -8.29
C THR A 187 -7.03 -14.34 -9.11
N SER A 188 -6.44 -14.01 -10.28
CA SER A 188 -5.53 -14.90 -10.97
C SER A 188 -4.30 -15.18 -10.08
N CYS A 189 -3.73 -16.38 -10.17
CA CYS A 189 -2.57 -16.77 -9.39
C CYS A 189 -1.27 -16.79 -10.22
N LEU A 190 -0.13 -17.00 -9.58
CA LEU A 190 1.15 -17.07 -10.31
C LEU A 190 1.26 -18.27 -11.24
N ASN A 191 0.55 -19.39 -10.95
CA ASN A 191 0.44 -20.51 -11.87
C ASN A 191 -0.35 -20.15 -13.14
N CYS A 192 -1.42 -19.33 -13.03
CA CYS A 192 -2.11 -18.78 -14.20
C CYS A 192 -1.14 -17.97 -15.08
N ALA A 193 -0.33 -17.12 -14.46
CA ALA A 193 0.65 -16.33 -15.20
C ALA A 193 1.72 -17.20 -15.89
N ASP A 194 2.13 -18.31 -15.27
CA ASP A 194 3.07 -19.25 -15.90
C ASP A 194 2.42 -20.04 -17.04
N LEU A 195 1.17 -20.46 -16.89
CA LEU A 195 0.43 -21.12 -17.98
C LEU A 195 0.26 -20.19 -19.19
N HIS A 196 -0.10 -18.91 -18.97
CA HIS A 196 -0.14 -17.93 -20.05
C HIS A 196 1.22 -17.67 -20.72
N ARG A 197 2.33 -17.87 -19.97
CA ARG A 197 3.67 -17.83 -20.58
C ARG A 197 3.95 -19.07 -21.42
N CYS A 198 3.52 -20.24 -20.92
CA CYS A 198 3.62 -21.49 -21.69
C CYS A 198 2.84 -21.44 -23.00
N ASP A 199 1.67 -20.81 -23.03
CA ASP A 199 0.89 -20.62 -24.25
C ASP A 199 1.62 -19.79 -25.31
N ARG A 200 2.47 -18.85 -24.86
CA ARG A 200 3.28 -18.00 -25.75
C ARG A 200 4.59 -18.66 -26.16
N ASP A 201 5.17 -19.42 -25.24
CA ASP A 201 6.45 -20.11 -25.42
C ASP A 201 6.43 -21.42 -24.63
N ALA A 202 6.32 -22.54 -25.35
CA ALA A 202 6.32 -23.88 -24.78
C ALA A 202 7.63 -24.22 -24.03
N SER A 203 8.72 -23.49 -24.28
CA SER A 203 9.99 -23.63 -23.57
C SER A 203 9.99 -22.98 -22.18
N TRP A 204 8.96 -22.21 -21.83
CA TRP A 204 8.92 -21.47 -20.57
C TRP A 204 9.27 -22.30 -19.33
N PRO A 205 8.78 -23.54 -19.13
CA PRO A 205 9.13 -24.33 -17.96
C PRO A 205 10.64 -24.60 -17.82
N VAL A 206 11.33 -24.82 -18.95
CA VAL A 206 12.78 -25.05 -18.99
C VAL A 206 13.54 -23.76 -18.71
N LEU A 207 13.07 -22.65 -19.26
CA LEU A 207 13.65 -21.32 -19.00
C LEU A 207 13.46 -20.91 -17.54
N ALA A 208 12.26 -21.10 -17.00
CA ALA A 208 11.96 -20.78 -15.61
C ALA A 208 12.84 -21.57 -14.63
N ALA A 209 13.07 -22.85 -14.89
CA ALA A 209 13.97 -23.69 -14.07
C ALA A 209 15.42 -23.18 -14.05
N GLN A 210 15.90 -22.61 -15.15
CA GLN A 210 17.24 -22.00 -15.22
C GLN A 210 17.33 -20.64 -14.51
N LEU A 211 16.21 -19.95 -14.37
CA LEU A 211 16.11 -18.65 -13.70
C LEU A 211 15.82 -18.78 -12.20
N GLU A 212 15.51 -19.98 -11.72
CA GLU A 212 15.24 -20.21 -10.29
C GLU A 212 16.46 -19.84 -9.44
N GLY A 213 16.23 -19.07 -8.37
CA GLY A 213 17.30 -18.58 -7.51
C GLY A 213 18.15 -17.44 -8.09
N SER A 214 17.93 -17.06 -9.34
CA SER A 214 18.63 -15.92 -9.95
C SER A 214 17.98 -14.60 -9.51
N VAL A 215 18.84 -13.62 -9.18
CA VAL A 215 18.43 -12.26 -8.82
C VAL A 215 18.58 -11.35 -10.04
N GLY A 216 17.51 -10.63 -10.37
CA GLY A 216 17.54 -9.63 -11.44
C GLY A 216 18.36 -8.40 -11.08
N SER A 217 19.00 -7.80 -12.07
CA SER A 217 19.81 -6.60 -11.88
C SER A 217 19.39 -5.46 -12.80
N ALA A 218 19.59 -4.24 -12.33
CA ALA A 218 19.44 -3.00 -13.10
C ALA A 218 20.35 -1.91 -12.51
N ASP A 219 20.29 -0.74 -13.13
CA ASP A 219 20.88 0.45 -12.55
C ASP A 219 20.22 0.83 -11.21
N ARG A 220 20.93 1.64 -10.43
CA ARG A 220 20.51 2.03 -9.09
C ARG A 220 19.15 2.76 -9.05
N ALA A 221 18.87 3.58 -10.07
CA ALA A 221 17.62 4.34 -10.14
C ALA A 221 16.43 3.40 -10.39
N THR A 222 16.57 2.41 -11.26
CA THR A 222 15.56 1.37 -11.52
C THR A 222 15.27 0.54 -10.26
N VAL A 223 16.31 0.15 -9.51
CA VAL A 223 16.13 -0.60 -8.24
C VAL A 223 15.34 0.23 -7.23
N LEU A 224 15.75 1.49 -7.00
CA LEU A 224 15.09 2.39 -6.04
C LEU A 224 13.64 2.69 -6.44
N ALA A 225 13.39 2.97 -7.71
CA ALA A 225 12.03 3.23 -8.19
C ALA A 225 11.13 1.99 -8.07
N THR A 226 11.66 0.80 -8.40
CA THR A 226 10.93 -0.46 -8.24
C THR A 226 10.54 -0.69 -6.78
N ALA A 227 11.47 -0.48 -5.85
CA ALA A 227 11.20 -0.60 -4.42
C ALA A 227 10.15 0.42 -3.95
N ALA A 228 10.23 1.68 -4.41
CA ALA A 228 9.28 2.73 -4.03
C ALA A 228 7.85 2.43 -4.54
N VAL A 229 7.71 1.99 -5.80
CA VAL A 229 6.40 1.60 -6.35
C VAL A 229 5.85 0.37 -5.63
N ALA A 230 6.70 -0.62 -5.35
CA ALA A 230 6.30 -1.81 -4.60
C ALA A 230 5.86 -1.46 -3.18
N LEU A 231 6.59 -0.58 -2.48
CA LEU A 231 6.22 -0.11 -1.15
C LEU A 231 4.83 0.55 -1.15
N ASN A 232 4.53 1.40 -2.12
CA ASN A 232 3.20 2.01 -2.27
C ASN A 232 2.09 0.93 -2.41
N GLN A 233 2.34 -0.16 -3.16
CA GLN A 233 1.38 -1.26 -3.28
C GLN A 233 1.21 -2.02 -1.95
N VAL A 234 2.31 -2.25 -1.23
CA VAL A 234 2.29 -2.90 0.10
C VAL A 234 1.52 -2.04 1.11
N ASP A 235 1.74 -0.72 1.12
CA ASP A 235 1.04 0.21 2.01
C ASP A 235 -0.48 0.20 1.74
N GLN A 236 -0.91 0.18 0.48
CA GLN A 236 -2.34 0.05 0.13
C GLN A 236 -2.95 -1.25 0.67
N VAL A 237 -2.23 -2.37 0.60
CA VAL A 237 -2.67 -3.65 1.18
C VAL A 237 -2.73 -3.57 2.71
N ILE A 238 -1.73 -2.97 3.35
CA ILE A 238 -1.70 -2.77 4.80
C ILE A 238 -2.90 -1.92 5.25
N ASP A 239 -3.19 -0.84 4.54
CA ASP A 239 -4.31 0.05 4.85
C ASP A 239 -5.66 -0.65 4.66
N ALA A 240 -5.81 -1.47 3.62
CA ALA A 240 -6.99 -2.29 3.42
C ALA A 240 -7.20 -3.31 4.58
N ILE A 241 -6.13 -3.97 5.04
CA ILE A 241 -6.18 -4.90 6.18
C ILE A 241 -6.53 -4.16 7.47
N ARG A 242 -6.03 -2.94 7.66
CA ARG A 242 -6.34 -2.08 8.80
C ARG A 242 -7.77 -1.52 8.77
N GLY A 243 -8.54 -1.80 7.73
CA GLY A 243 -9.91 -1.31 7.57
C GLY A 243 -9.94 0.19 7.33
N GLY A 244 -8.96 0.73 6.65
CA GLY A 244 -8.94 2.10 6.14
C GLY A 244 -10.18 2.32 5.27
N GLY A 245 -11.25 2.84 5.90
CA GLY A 245 -12.60 2.90 5.34
C GLY A 245 -12.82 4.09 4.40
N GLY A 246 -11.86 4.39 3.52
CA GLY A 246 -12.09 5.25 2.37
C GLY A 246 -12.41 4.40 1.14
N ARG A 247 -13.03 4.98 0.13
CA ARG A 247 -13.14 4.44 -1.24
C ARG A 247 -11.74 4.33 -1.86
N ALA A 248 -10.84 3.54 -1.24
CA ALA A 248 -9.54 3.27 -1.80
C ALA A 248 -9.76 2.46 -3.08
N GLU A 249 -9.34 2.99 -4.22
CA GLU A 249 -9.27 2.20 -5.44
C GLU A 249 -8.41 0.96 -5.17
N PRO A 250 -8.79 -0.21 -5.73
CA PRO A 250 -7.99 -1.41 -5.55
C PRO A 250 -6.57 -1.18 -6.08
N PRO A 251 -5.54 -1.78 -5.45
CA PRO A 251 -4.17 -1.65 -5.92
C PRO A 251 -4.07 -1.95 -7.42
N PRO A 252 -3.40 -1.11 -8.22
CA PRO A 252 -3.27 -1.33 -9.67
C PRO A 252 -2.56 -2.65 -10.02
N THR A 253 -1.90 -3.27 -9.05
CA THR A 253 -1.32 -4.62 -9.17
C THR A 253 -2.31 -5.75 -9.00
N LEU A 254 -3.59 -5.49 -8.64
CA LEU A 254 -4.60 -6.53 -8.54
C LEU A 254 -4.88 -7.11 -9.95
N ASP A 255 -4.68 -8.40 -10.13
CA ASP A 255 -4.73 -9.08 -11.45
C ASP A 255 -3.85 -8.39 -12.52
N ALA A 256 -2.79 -7.67 -12.11
CA ALA A 256 -1.92 -6.97 -13.05
C ALA A 256 -0.48 -6.90 -12.57
N THR A 257 0.44 -6.85 -13.51
CA THR A 257 1.86 -6.52 -13.28
C THR A 257 2.11 -5.11 -13.80
N LEU A 258 2.71 -4.28 -12.97
CA LEU A 258 3.29 -3.01 -13.39
C LEU A 258 4.71 -3.27 -13.87
N GLU A 259 5.01 -2.91 -15.11
CA GLU A 259 6.35 -2.91 -15.69
C GLU A 259 6.83 -1.46 -15.75
N PHE A 260 7.89 -1.16 -15.00
CA PHE A 260 8.39 0.20 -14.85
C PHE A 260 9.80 0.31 -15.43
N ASP A 261 9.93 1.12 -16.49
CA ASP A 261 11.19 1.40 -17.16
C ASP A 261 11.57 2.87 -16.97
N ILE A 262 12.66 3.11 -16.25
CA ILE A 262 13.18 4.47 -16.02
C ILE A 262 13.74 5.07 -17.31
N GLY A 263 14.40 4.28 -18.15
CA GLY A 263 15.02 4.76 -19.40
C GLY A 263 14.00 5.39 -20.34
N SER A 264 12.89 4.69 -20.57
CA SER A 264 11.78 5.20 -21.39
C SER A 264 10.79 6.08 -20.60
N ARG A 265 10.88 6.13 -19.27
CA ARG A 265 9.93 6.83 -18.36
C ARG A 265 8.50 6.33 -18.53
N THR A 266 8.34 5.04 -18.80
CA THR A 266 7.03 4.43 -19.04
C THR A 266 6.66 3.46 -17.93
N THR A 267 5.36 3.36 -17.67
CA THR A 267 4.77 2.31 -16.86
C THR A 267 3.75 1.58 -17.71
N VAL A 268 3.95 0.29 -17.89
CA VAL A 268 3.04 -0.58 -18.62
C VAL A 268 2.29 -1.46 -17.63
N VAL A 269 0.96 -1.52 -17.74
CA VAL A 269 0.11 -2.39 -16.94
C VAL A 269 -0.25 -3.62 -17.75
N ARG A 270 0.27 -4.79 -17.34
CA ARG A 270 -0.09 -6.09 -17.95
C ARG A 270 -1.11 -6.79 -17.09
N ARG A 271 -2.33 -6.95 -17.61
CA ARG A 271 -3.40 -7.66 -16.92
C ARG A 271 -3.26 -9.18 -17.09
N TRP A 272 -3.68 -9.90 -16.06
CA TRP A 272 -3.70 -11.34 -16.01
C TRP A 272 -5.12 -11.82 -15.73
N SER A 273 -5.58 -12.81 -16.48
CA SER A 273 -6.82 -13.54 -16.21
C SER A 273 -6.52 -14.88 -15.57
N ARG A 274 -7.52 -15.50 -14.97
CA ARG A 274 -7.42 -16.91 -14.59
C ARG A 274 -7.25 -17.74 -15.86
N HIS A 275 -6.32 -18.70 -15.80
CA HIS A 275 -6.06 -19.57 -16.93
C HIS A 275 -7.00 -20.79 -16.87
N PRO A 276 -7.63 -21.22 -18.01
CA PRO A 276 -8.59 -22.33 -18.02
C PRO A 276 -8.02 -23.66 -17.51
N LEU A 277 -6.71 -23.89 -17.69
CA LEU A 277 -6.03 -25.09 -17.24
C LEU A 277 -5.38 -24.95 -15.86
N CYS A 278 -5.72 -23.92 -15.09
CA CYS A 278 -5.10 -23.70 -13.77
C CYS A 278 -5.79 -24.55 -12.69
N ASP A 279 -5.12 -25.59 -12.25
CA ASP A 279 -5.56 -26.49 -11.17
C ASP A 279 -5.49 -25.89 -9.75
N TRP A 280 -4.90 -24.68 -9.60
CA TRP A 280 -4.83 -24.00 -8.30
C TRP A 280 -6.03 -23.10 -8.05
N CYS A 281 -6.59 -22.49 -9.10
CA CYS A 281 -7.71 -21.55 -8.98
C CYS A 281 -9.07 -22.24 -8.89
N ASP A 282 -9.20 -23.49 -9.40
CA ASP A 282 -10.46 -24.21 -9.48
C ASP A 282 -10.82 -25.00 -8.21
N ARG A 283 -10.00 -24.97 -7.17
CA ARG A 283 -10.32 -25.61 -5.90
C ARG A 283 -11.17 -24.66 -5.05
N PRO A 284 -12.42 -25.01 -4.71
CA PRO A 284 -13.16 -24.30 -3.67
C PRO A 284 -12.36 -24.42 -2.36
N SER A 285 -12.13 -23.28 -1.74
CA SER A 285 -11.47 -23.13 -0.44
C SER A 285 -12.36 -23.69 0.69
#